data_df386ac83715e18333bfae38e43beb8e
#
_entry.id   df386ac83715e18333bfae38e43beb8e
#
_cell.length_a   1.000
_cell.length_b   1.000
_cell.length_c   1.000
_cell.angle_alpha   90.00
_cell.angle_beta   90.00
_cell.angle_gamma   90.00
#
_symmetry.space_group_name_H-M   'P 1'
#
loop_
_entity.id
_entity.type
_entity.pdbx_description
1 polymer ?
#
loop_
_entity_poly.entity_id
_entity_poly.type
_entity_poly.pdbx_seq_one_letter_code
_entity_poly.pdbx_strand_id
1 'polypeptide(L)'
;VYAIVDIETTGGHATQNRITEISVFVHDGEKVIDHYESLVHPEMMIPPYIQAFTGISNEMVEHAPKFADIAAQIYALLNGNIFIAHNVNFDHSFIKNQLAEKGYDLQVKKLCTVRLSRKIVPGYRSYSLGNICAALGIKLENRHRAGGDALATVKLFEYLKRHDTENHIEDSLKRGSKEQVLPPNVSKSDFEKLPKAPGVYYFVNENGHAVYVGKAKNIRSRVASHFGGDLKGKQKQNFMREVHGFGHTATGNELLAILLESHEIRRLWPDENKSQKKVQTVYGLFDYLDQNNKIRFGIDKVRKDQKALVTFGTHAAAIDYV
;
A
#
# COMPACT_ATOMS: atom_id res chain seq x y z
N VAL A 1 -13.40 24.50 6.83
CA VAL A 1 -12.09 24.47 7.50
C VAL A 1 -11.44 23.13 7.19
N TYR A 2 -10.12 23.13 7.09
CA TYR A 2 -9.32 21.96 6.73
C TYR A 2 -8.32 21.67 7.87
N ALA A 3 -8.15 20.41 8.21
CA ALA A 3 -7.10 19.94 9.10
C ALA A 3 -6.07 19.17 8.27
N ILE A 4 -4.90 19.75 8.08
CA ILE A 4 -3.82 19.19 7.28
C ILE A 4 -2.87 18.49 8.24
N VAL A 5 -2.71 17.19 8.05
CA VAL A 5 -2.10 16.29 9.03
C VAL A 5 -0.98 15.48 8.39
N ASP A 6 0.07 15.28 9.17
CA ASP A 6 1.10 14.29 8.92
C ASP A 6 1.50 13.61 10.22
N ILE A 7 1.88 12.34 10.18
CA ILE A 7 2.31 11.55 11.33
C ILE A 7 3.55 10.71 11.02
N GLU A 8 4.39 10.55 12.03
CA GLU A 8 5.40 9.50 12.06
C GLU A 8 4.95 8.37 12.99
N THR A 9 5.39 7.13 12.71
CA THR A 9 4.87 5.94 13.37
C THR A 9 5.95 4.89 13.61
N THR A 10 5.71 3.95 14.52
CA THR A 10 6.60 2.78 14.75
C THR A 10 6.57 1.75 13.62
N GLY A 11 5.74 1.96 12.59
CA GLY A 11 5.61 1.06 11.44
C GLY A 11 4.33 1.27 10.64
N GLY A 12 4.10 0.48 9.60
CA GLY A 12 3.08 0.72 8.58
C GLY A 12 1.61 0.47 8.96
N HIS A 13 1.28 0.08 10.18
CA HIS A 13 -0.06 -0.47 10.51
C HIS A 13 -0.69 0.11 11.76
N ALA A 14 -1.86 0.76 11.58
CA ALA A 14 -2.61 1.41 12.63
C ALA A 14 -3.03 0.51 13.81
N THR A 15 -3.24 -0.79 13.58
CA THR A 15 -3.67 -1.72 14.65
C THR A 15 -2.52 -2.36 15.43
N GLN A 16 -1.29 -2.28 14.92
CA GLN A 16 -0.11 -2.93 15.51
C GLN A 16 1.02 -1.96 15.82
N ASN A 17 0.93 -0.74 15.32
CA ASN A 17 1.93 0.29 15.51
C ASN A 17 1.29 1.54 16.10
N ARG A 18 2.13 2.44 16.58
CA ARG A 18 1.72 3.65 17.29
C ARG A 18 2.31 4.88 16.63
N ILE A 19 1.68 6.01 16.83
CA ILE A 19 2.19 7.32 16.43
C ILE A 19 3.37 7.68 17.31
N THR A 20 4.45 8.18 16.72
CA THR A 20 5.65 8.69 17.39
C THR A 20 5.79 10.20 17.28
N GLU A 21 5.16 10.79 16.27
CA GLU A 21 5.08 12.25 16.09
C GLU A 21 3.78 12.57 15.35
N ILE A 22 3.17 13.70 15.66
CA ILE A 22 1.97 14.20 14.99
C ILE A 22 2.09 15.69 14.76
N SER A 23 1.71 16.16 13.58
CA SER A 23 1.55 17.57 13.27
C SER A 23 0.18 17.80 12.59
N VAL A 24 -0.53 18.83 13.06
CA VAL A 24 -1.84 19.24 12.55
C VAL A 24 -1.84 20.74 12.30
N PHE A 25 -2.04 21.15 11.06
CA PHE A 25 -2.28 22.54 10.69
C PHE A 25 -3.76 22.74 10.40
N VAL A 26 -4.40 23.69 11.07
CA VAL A 26 -5.78 24.08 10.78
C VAL A 26 -5.76 25.27 9.82
N HIS A 27 -6.47 25.12 8.68
CA HIS A 27 -6.48 26.08 7.59
C HIS A 27 -7.91 26.48 7.25
N ASP A 28 -8.22 27.77 7.22
CA ASP A 28 -9.57 28.31 6.95
C ASP A 28 -9.97 28.29 5.46
N GLY A 29 -9.02 27.99 4.60
CA GLY A 29 -9.13 28.03 3.15
C GLY A 29 -8.29 29.14 2.52
N GLU A 30 -7.83 30.12 3.30
CA GLU A 30 -6.96 31.22 2.85
C GLU A 30 -5.58 31.13 3.51
N LYS A 31 -5.54 30.81 4.81
CA LYS A 31 -4.32 30.73 5.61
C LYS A 31 -4.42 29.69 6.72
N VAL A 32 -3.27 29.35 7.27
CA VAL A 32 -3.18 28.59 8.52
C VAL A 32 -3.66 29.48 9.67
N ILE A 33 -4.60 28.97 10.49
CA ILE A 33 -5.19 29.67 11.63
C ILE A 33 -4.83 29.04 12.97
N ASP A 34 -4.39 27.78 12.98
CA ASP A 34 -3.94 27.07 14.18
C ASP A 34 -2.93 25.98 13.82
N HIS A 35 -2.08 25.60 14.75
CA HIS A 35 -1.08 24.55 14.56
C HIS A 35 -0.81 23.82 15.87
N TYR A 36 -0.74 22.51 15.79
CA TYR A 36 -0.33 21.64 16.88
C TYR A 36 0.72 20.64 16.39
N GLU A 37 1.80 20.50 17.13
CA GLU A 37 2.85 19.54 16.87
C GLU A 37 3.36 18.92 18.16
N SER A 38 3.58 17.61 18.19
CA SER A 38 4.13 16.91 19.34
C SER A 38 4.79 15.60 18.94
N LEU A 39 5.92 15.30 19.58
CA LEU A 39 6.36 13.92 19.75
C LEU A 39 5.33 13.18 20.60
N VAL A 40 5.19 11.88 20.39
CA VAL A 40 4.25 11.02 21.12
C VAL A 40 4.96 9.78 21.61
N HIS A 41 4.83 9.46 22.88
CA HIS A 41 5.33 8.22 23.45
C HIS A 41 4.50 7.05 22.92
N PRO A 42 5.08 6.12 22.12
CA PRO A 42 4.31 5.10 21.41
C PRO A 42 3.93 3.90 22.30
N GLU A 43 4.34 3.87 23.57
CA GLU A 43 4.15 2.75 24.50
C GLU A 43 4.71 1.41 23.98
N MET A 44 5.63 1.48 23.03
CA MET A 44 6.37 0.35 22.45
C MET A 44 7.70 0.83 21.86
N MET A 45 8.63 -0.09 21.66
CA MET A 45 9.92 0.22 21.04
C MET A 45 9.76 0.60 19.57
N ILE A 46 10.45 1.67 19.16
CA ILE A 46 10.58 2.06 17.74
C ILE A 46 11.64 1.15 17.11
N PRO A 47 11.30 0.37 16.05
CA PRO A 47 12.28 -0.50 15.39
C PRO A 47 13.48 0.29 14.83
N PRO A 48 14.71 -0.26 14.88
CA PRO A 48 15.91 0.47 14.44
C PRO A 48 15.82 1.04 13.00
N TYR A 49 15.20 0.30 12.08
CA TYR A 49 15.05 0.77 10.70
C TYR A 49 14.07 1.97 10.58
N ILE A 50 13.07 2.07 11.48
CA ILE A 50 12.16 3.22 11.55
C ILE A 50 12.90 4.42 12.16
N GLN A 51 13.68 4.22 13.23
CA GLN A 51 14.50 5.29 13.81
C GLN A 51 15.47 5.88 12.77
N ALA A 52 16.12 5.01 11.97
CA ALA A 52 17.01 5.45 10.89
C ALA A 52 16.26 6.20 9.78
N PHE A 53 15.01 5.86 9.53
CA PHE A 53 14.19 6.50 8.48
C PHE A 53 13.60 7.83 8.90
N THR A 54 13.03 7.92 10.11
CA THR A 54 12.34 9.12 10.62
C THR A 54 13.26 10.06 11.41
N GLY A 55 14.41 9.55 11.87
CA GLY A 55 15.29 10.26 12.79
C GLY A 55 14.74 10.34 14.21
N ILE A 56 13.61 9.67 14.54
CA ILE A 56 13.01 9.65 15.87
C ILE A 56 13.51 8.44 16.64
N SER A 57 14.31 8.67 17.68
CA SER A 57 14.84 7.61 18.54
C SER A 57 13.90 7.31 19.71
N ASN A 58 14.12 6.16 20.41
CA ASN A 58 13.38 5.82 21.60
C ASN A 58 13.59 6.84 22.73
N GLU A 59 14.80 7.39 22.86
CA GLU A 59 15.13 8.40 23.88
C GLU A 59 14.37 9.70 23.63
N MET A 60 14.16 10.10 22.37
CA MET A 60 13.43 11.32 22.03
C MET A 60 11.98 11.27 22.48
N VAL A 61 11.36 10.09 22.46
CA VAL A 61 9.95 9.92 22.81
C VAL A 61 9.73 9.46 24.26
N GLU A 62 10.78 9.16 25.00
CA GLU A 62 10.70 8.59 26.36
C GLU A 62 9.86 9.46 27.32
N HIS A 63 10.02 10.79 27.23
CA HIS A 63 9.30 11.74 28.07
C HIS A 63 8.18 12.50 27.32
N ALA A 64 7.89 12.09 26.08
CA ALA A 64 6.79 12.67 25.30
C ALA A 64 5.43 12.24 25.88
N PRO A 65 4.37 13.05 25.70
CA PRO A 65 3.02 12.66 26.12
C PRO A 65 2.58 11.40 25.39
N LYS A 66 1.81 10.55 26.05
CA LYS A 66 1.13 9.44 25.41
C LYS A 66 -0.01 9.94 24.51
N PHE A 67 -0.41 9.17 23.52
CA PHE A 67 -1.54 9.56 22.68
C PHE A 67 -2.81 9.81 23.50
N ALA A 68 -3.01 9.08 24.59
CA ALA A 68 -4.13 9.28 25.51
C ALA A 68 -4.20 10.72 26.08
N ASP A 69 -3.04 11.30 26.37
CA ASP A 69 -2.93 12.62 27.00
C ASP A 69 -3.30 13.75 26.03
N ILE A 70 -3.07 13.54 24.73
CA ILE A 70 -3.34 14.51 23.66
C ILE A 70 -4.60 14.20 22.85
N ALA A 71 -5.26 13.07 23.08
CA ALA A 71 -6.37 12.59 22.27
C ALA A 71 -7.54 13.60 22.18
N ALA A 72 -7.90 14.23 23.30
CA ALA A 72 -8.97 15.24 23.33
C ALA A 72 -8.63 16.46 22.47
N GLN A 73 -7.38 16.94 22.52
CA GLN A 73 -6.92 18.08 21.74
C GLN A 73 -6.87 17.72 20.24
N ILE A 74 -6.32 16.55 19.87
CA ILE A 74 -6.30 16.07 18.49
C ILE A 74 -7.71 15.93 17.96
N TYR A 75 -8.62 15.32 18.74
CA TYR A 75 -10.02 15.20 18.33
C TYR A 75 -10.68 16.57 18.08
N ALA A 76 -10.46 17.55 18.94
CA ALA A 76 -10.99 18.90 18.79
C ALA A 76 -10.50 19.60 17.52
N LEU A 77 -9.23 19.43 17.15
CA LEU A 77 -8.64 19.98 15.92
C LEU A 77 -9.18 19.32 14.65
N LEU A 78 -9.57 18.05 14.72
CA LEU A 78 -9.99 17.27 13.56
C LEU A 78 -11.50 17.21 13.36
N ASN A 79 -12.26 17.18 14.46
CA ASN A 79 -13.70 16.98 14.41
C ASN A 79 -14.42 18.17 13.76
N GLY A 80 -15.26 17.85 12.76
CA GLY A 80 -15.98 18.88 11.97
C GLY A 80 -15.13 19.51 10.85
N ASN A 81 -13.83 19.25 10.78
CA ASN A 81 -12.95 19.75 9.74
C ASN A 81 -12.76 18.70 8.63
N ILE A 82 -12.35 19.15 7.43
CA ILE A 82 -11.97 18.27 6.33
C ILE A 82 -10.54 17.80 6.56
N PHE A 83 -10.35 16.51 6.76
CA PHE A 83 -9.06 15.88 7.00
C PHE A 83 -8.23 15.80 5.70
N ILE A 84 -7.08 16.43 5.66
CA ILE A 84 -6.16 16.42 4.52
C ILE A 84 -4.84 15.77 4.93
N ALA A 85 -4.31 14.88 4.09
CA ALA A 85 -2.94 14.38 4.22
C ALA A 85 -2.38 13.95 2.87
N HIS A 86 -1.07 13.79 2.80
CA HIS A 86 -0.40 13.24 1.64
C HIS A 86 -0.40 11.70 1.71
N ASN A 87 -1.38 11.05 1.05
CA ASN A 87 -1.82 9.66 1.23
C ASN A 87 -2.74 9.47 2.45
N VAL A 88 -3.79 10.26 2.49
CA VAL A 88 -4.74 10.46 3.60
C VAL A 88 -5.22 9.19 4.34
N ASN A 89 -5.27 8.04 3.68
CA ASN A 89 -5.74 6.81 4.33
C ASN A 89 -4.77 6.29 5.38
N PHE A 90 -3.48 6.58 5.24
CA PHE A 90 -2.47 6.19 6.21
C PHE A 90 -2.68 6.97 7.52
N ASP A 91 -2.53 8.28 7.48
CA ASP A 91 -2.62 9.15 8.66
C ASP A 91 -3.98 9.03 9.36
N HIS A 92 -5.05 9.10 8.56
CA HIS A 92 -6.41 8.96 9.08
C HIS A 92 -6.64 7.62 9.78
N SER A 93 -6.09 6.51 9.28
CA SER A 93 -6.29 5.19 9.90
C SER A 93 -5.64 5.07 11.27
N PHE A 94 -4.44 5.61 11.44
CA PHE A 94 -3.73 5.63 12.72
C PHE A 94 -4.44 6.49 13.75
N ILE A 95 -4.77 7.72 13.37
CA ILE A 95 -5.43 8.67 14.26
C ILE A 95 -6.82 8.15 14.65
N LYS A 96 -7.62 7.70 13.67
CA LYS A 96 -8.95 7.14 13.95
C LYS A 96 -8.89 5.94 14.89
N ASN A 97 -7.91 5.03 14.70
CA ASN A 97 -7.76 3.86 15.54
C ASN A 97 -7.40 4.25 16.98
N GLN A 98 -6.41 5.11 17.18
CA GLN A 98 -5.98 5.51 18.52
C GLN A 98 -7.01 6.41 19.22
N LEU A 99 -7.74 7.25 18.49
CA LEU A 99 -8.89 8.00 19.03
C LEU A 99 -10.02 7.06 19.47
N ALA A 100 -10.34 6.04 18.68
CA ALA A 100 -11.36 5.05 19.04
C ALA A 100 -11.02 4.26 20.30
N GLU A 101 -9.75 3.93 20.53
CA GLU A 101 -9.26 3.32 21.77
C GLU A 101 -9.50 4.19 23.00
N LYS A 102 -9.66 5.51 22.80
CA LYS A 102 -9.95 6.50 23.87
C LYS A 102 -11.41 6.97 23.88
N GLY A 103 -12.30 6.29 23.13
CA GLY A 103 -13.72 6.58 23.13
C GLY A 103 -14.17 7.67 22.17
N TYR A 104 -13.28 8.21 21.33
CA TYR A 104 -13.63 9.23 20.33
C TYR A 104 -13.95 8.57 18.99
N ASP A 105 -15.12 8.88 18.40
CA ASP A 105 -15.50 8.45 17.04
C ASP A 105 -15.23 9.57 16.03
N LEU A 106 -14.14 9.47 15.29
CA LEU A 106 -13.77 10.45 14.28
C LEU A 106 -14.47 10.15 12.95
N GLN A 107 -15.45 10.99 12.60
CA GLN A 107 -16.23 10.93 11.37
C GLN A 107 -16.01 12.20 10.54
N VAL A 108 -15.05 12.21 9.64
CA VAL A 108 -14.66 13.39 8.85
C VAL A 108 -14.59 13.10 7.36
N LYS A 109 -14.83 14.13 6.53
CA LYS A 109 -14.50 14.08 5.11
C LYS A 109 -13.00 14.10 4.92
N LYS A 110 -12.51 13.43 3.89
CA LYS A 110 -11.07 13.29 3.62
C LYS A 110 -10.72 13.80 2.24
N LEU A 111 -9.57 14.47 2.14
CA LEU A 111 -8.92 14.83 0.89
C LEU A 111 -7.50 14.26 0.85
N CYS A 112 -7.12 13.70 -0.27
CA CYS A 112 -5.78 13.17 -0.51
C CYS A 112 -5.03 14.09 -1.48
N THR A 113 -3.97 14.72 -1.03
CA THR A 113 -3.19 15.64 -1.89
C THR A 113 -2.50 14.91 -3.03
N VAL A 114 -2.13 13.61 -2.90
CA VAL A 114 -1.63 12.80 -4.03
C VAL A 114 -2.67 12.72 -5.15
N ARG A 115 -3.94 12.44 -4.82
CA ARG A 115 -5.02 12.33 -5.79
C ARG A 115 -5.37 13.68 -6.42
N LEU A 116 -5.40 14.72 -5.60
CA LEU A 116 -5.63 16.08 -6.09
C LEU A 116 -4.50 16.52 -7.03
N SER A 117 -3.24 16.28 -6.68
CA SER A 117 -2.11 16.62 -7.53
C SER A 117 -2.18 15.92 -8.88
N ARG A 118 -2.58 14.64 -8.92
CA ARG A 118 -2.75 13.91 -10.18
C ARG A 118 -3.83 14.47 -11.10
N LYS A 119 -4.86 15.10 -10.54
CA LYS A 119 -5.95 15.71 -11.31
C LYS A 119 -5.61 17.13 -11.73
N ILE A 120 -5.16 17.95 -10.79
CA ILE A 120 -4.96 19.38 -10.98
C ILE A 120 -3.66 19.68 -11.71
N VAL A 121 -2.61 18.89 -11.43
CA VAL A 121 -1.27 19.03 -12.05
C VAL A 121 -0.80 17.70 -12.61
N PRO A 122 -1.42 17.18 -13.68
CA PRO A 122 -1.04 15.90 -14.28
C PRO A 122 0.33 15.96 -14.97
N GLY A 123 0.90 14.78 -15.30
CA GLY A 123 2.10 14.68 -16.14
C GLY A 123 3.40 14.41 -15.39
N TYR A 124 3.41 14.40 -14.07
CA TYR A 124 4.62 14.07 -13.32
C TYR A 124 4.81 12.54 -13.18
N ARG A 125 6.06 12.10 -13.23
CA ARG A 125 6.43 10.67 -13.09
C ARG A 125 6.13 10.13 -11.70
N SER A 126 6.31 10.94 -10.66
CA SER A 126 6.09 10.57 -9.26
C SER A 126 5.34 11.68 -8.52
N TYR A 127 4.38 11.27 -7.69
CA TYR A 127 3.59 12.15 -6.83
C TYR A 127 3.87 11.91 -5.35
N SER A 128 5.03 11.36 -4.97
CA SER A 128 5.49 11.39 -3.59
C SER A 128 5.69 12.85 -3.14
N LEU A 129 5.50 13.14 -1.86
CA LEU A 129 5.53 14.52 -1.36
C LEU A 129 6.82 15.25 -1.78
N GLY A 130 7.98 14.60 -1.62
CA GLY A 130 9.25 15.17 -2.02
C GLY A 130 9.34 15.48 -3.51
N ASN A 131 8.92 14.54 -4.37
CA ASN A 131 9.03 14.69 -5.81
C ASN A 131 8.07 15.74 -6.36
N ILE A 132 6.82 15.74 -5.90
CA ILE A 132 5.84 16.72 -6.39
C ILE A 132 6.16 18.12 -5.88
N CYS A 133 6.59 18.28 -4.62
CA CYS A 133 7.02 19.57 -4.10
C CYS A 133 8.22 20.11 -4.86
N ALA A 134 9.24 19.28 -5.11
CA ALA A 134 10.41 19.69 -5.89
C ALA A 134 10.02 20.12 -7.32
N ALA A 135 9.14 19.36 -7.98
CA ALA A 135 8.66 19.69 -9.34
C ALA A 135 7.85 21.00 -9.41
N LEU A 136 7.16 21.37 -8.32
CA LEU A 136 6.36 22.59 -8.20
C LEU A 136 7.14 23.77 -7.56
N GLY A 137 8.42 23.59 -7.25
CA GLY A 137 9.24 24.62 -6.59
C GLY A 137 8.87 24.89 -5.13
N ILE A 138 8.18 23.96 -4.47
CA ILE A 138 7.81 24.04 -3.05
C ILE A 138 8.99 23.54 -2.22
N LYS A 139 9.57 24.43 -1.40
CA LYS A 139 10.71 24.08 -0.54
C LYS A 139 10.25 23.17 0.59
N LEU A 140 10.91 22.02 0.74
CA LEU A 140 10.76 21.08 1.85
C LEU A 140 11.83 21.37 2.90
N GLU A 141 11.41 21.49 4.16
CA GLU A 141 12.27 21.64 5.33
C GLU A 141 11.99 20.47 6.29
N ASN A 142 13.00 19.95 6.96
CA ASN A 142 12.89 18.87 7.93
C ASN A 142 12.10 17.64 7.43
N ARG A 143 12.53 17.10 6.29
CA ARG A 143 11.90 15.92 5.68
C ARG A 143 11.95 14.70 6.61
N HIS A 144 10.90 13.88 6.58
CA HIS A 144 10.68 12.74 7.48
C HIS A 144 10.53 13.15 8.96
N ARG A 145 9.99 14.34 9.18
CA ARG A 145 9.47 14.82 10.44
C ARG A 145 8.05 15.33 10.19
N ALA A 146 7.12 14.96 11.04
CA ALA A 146 5.69 15.27 10.83
C ALA A 146 5.44 16.78 10.62
N GLY A 147 6.11 17.66 11.34
CA GLY A 147 5.98 19.11 11.16
C GLY A 147 6.43 19.60 9.79
N GLY A 148 7.56 19.10 9.29
CA GLY A 148 8.11 19.47 7.98
C GLY A 148 7.23 18.97 6.83
N ASP A 149 6.80 17.73 6.88
CA ASP A 149 5.98 17.11 5.84
C ASP A 149 4.52 17.62 5.87
N ALA A 150 3.95 17.92 7.05
CA ALA A 150 2.67 18.61 7.18
C ALA A 150 2.72 20.04 6.60
N LEU A 151 3.74 20.82 6.90
CA LEU A 151 3.91 22.17 6.33
C LEU A 151 4.08 22.14 4.81
N ALA A 152 4.83 21.18 4.29
CA ALA A 152 4.94 20.98 2.84
C ALA A 152 3.59 20.60 2.23
N THR A 153 2.79 19.79 2.93
CA THR A 153 1.44 19.43 2.51
C THR A 153 0.48 20.63 2.54
N VAL A 154 0.62 21.56 3.50
CA VAL A 154 -0.09 22.85 3.49
C VAL A 154 0.23 23.65 2.23
N LYS A 155 1.51 23.88 1.96
CA LYS A 155 1.97 24.64 0.77
C LYS A 155 1.51 23.98 -0.54
N LEU A 156 1.55 22.66 -0.60
CA LEU A 156 1.03 21.88 -1.73
C LEU A 156 -0.49 22.05 -1.87
N PHE A 157 -1.26 21.97 -0.78
CA PHE A 157 -2.71 22.17 -0.81
C PHE A 157 -3.09 23.57 -1.28
N GLU A 158 -2.41 24.61 -0.77
CA GLU A 158 -2.60 26.00 -1.23
C GLU A 158 -2.28 26.18 -2.72
N TYR A 159 -1.19 25.54 -3.19
CA TYR A 159 -0.85 25.52 -4.61
C TYR A 159 -1.96 24.88 -5.43
N LEU A 160 -2.40 23.66 -5.03
CA LEU A 160 -3.47 22.92 -5.72
C LEU A 160 -4.78 23.71 -5.74
N LYS A 161 -5.14 24.36 -4.62
CA LYS A 161 -6.35 25.18 -4.52
C LYS A 161 -6.35 26.34 -5.50
N ARG A 162 -5.19 27.00 -5.69
CA ARG A 162 -5.04 28.11 -6.66
C ARG A 162 -5.13 27.65 -8.11
N HIS A 163 -4.80 26.38 -8.41
CA HIS A 163 -4.79 25.83 -9.77
C HIS A 163 -5.98 24.91 -10.08
N ASP A 164 -6.92 24.76 -9.14
CA ASP A 164 -8.12 23.92 -9.31
C ASP A 164 -9.22 24.63 -10.12
N THR A 165 -9.01 24.73 -11.41
CA THR A 165 -9.96 25.39 -12.33
C THR A 165 -11.20 24.54 -12.65
N GLU A 166 -11.16 23.23 -12.35
CA GLU A 166 -12.21 22.26 -12.65
C GLU A 166 -12.99 21.79 -11.41
N ASN A 167 -12.80 22.45 -10.27
CA ASN A 167 -13.47 22.14 -8.99
C ASN A 167 -13.24 20.68 -8.48
N HIS A 168 -12.08 20.11 -8.75
CA HIS A 168 -11.73 18.75 -8.32
C HIS A 168 -11.76 18.57 -6.81
N ILE A 169 -11.45 19.61 -6.03
CA ILE A 169 -11.50 19.60 -4.56
C ILE A 169 -12.93 19.38 -4.10
N GLU A 170 -13.89 20.16 -4.62
CA GLU A 170 -15.31 20.02 -4.26
C GLU A 170 -15.86 18.66 -4.71
N ASP A 171 -15.54 18.22 -5.92
CA ASP A 171 -15.97 16.93 -6.45
C ASP A 171 -15.45 15.75 -5.60
N SER A 172 -14.24 15.88 -5.08
CA SER A 172 -13.66 14.86 -4.20
C SER A 172 -14.35 14.78 -2.83
N LEU A 173 -15.06 15.83 -2.41
CA LEU A 173 -15.82 15.91 -1.16
C LEU A 173 -17.29 15.46 -1.28
N LYS A 174 -17.80 15.26 -2.50
CA LYS A 174 -19.18 14.78 -2.73
C LYS A 174 -19.33 13.33 -2.23
N ARG A 175 -20.48 13.04 -1.61
CA ARG A 175 -20.81 11.68 -1.15
C ARG A 175 -20.83 10.70 -2.34
N GLY A 176 -20.13 9.57 -2.21
CA GLY A 176 -20.16 8.49 -3.21
C GLY A 176 -19.06 8.57 -4.28
N SER A 177 -18.06 9.42 -4.14
CA SER A 177 -16.87 9.40 -5.00
C SER A 177 -16.19 8.03 -4.93
N LYS A 178 -16.37 7.20 -5.97
CA LYS A 178 -15.76 5.86 -6.08
C LYS A 178 -14.23 5.91 -6.13
N GLU A 179 -13.66 7.08 -6.30
CA GLU A 179 -12.21 7.30 -6.35
C GLU A 179 -11.50 7.05 -5.02
N GLN A 180 -12.21 7.11 -3.89
CA GLN A 180 -11.62 6.79 -2.58
C GLN A 180 -11.29 5.30 -2.39
N VAL A 181 -11.74 4.44 -3.30
CA VAL A 181 -11.52 2.99 -3.26
C VAL A 181 -10.19 2.59 -3.92
N LEU A 182 -9.72 3.34 -4.93
CA LEU A 182 -8.46 3.02 -5.62
C LEU A 182 -7.21 3.44 -4.81
N PRO A 183 -6.05 2.76 -5.02
CA PRO A 183 -4.78 3.22 -4.46
C PRO A 183 -4.52 4.68 -4.81
N PRO A 184 -3.95 5.49 -3.90
CA PRO A 184 -3.74 6.92 -4.14
C PRO A 184 -2.82 7.18 -5.35
N ASN A 185 -1.90 6.26 -5.63
CA ASN A 185 -0.94 6.36 -6.73
C ASN A 185 -1.47 5.91 -8.09
N VAL A 186 -2.72 5.45 -8.19
CA VAL A 186 -3.32 4.95 -9.44
C VAL A 186 -4.41 5.90 -9.93
N SER A 187 -4.40 6.22 -11.23
CA SER A 187 -5.42 7.06 -11.82
C SER A 187 -6.70 6.27 -12.12
N LYS A 188 -7.84 6.95 -12.10
CA LYS A 188 -9.13 6.36 -12.50
C LYS A 188 -9.10 5.94 -13.97
N SER A 189 -8.45 6.71 -14.83
CA SER A 189 -8.32 6.40 -16.25
C SER A 189 -7.56 5.08 -16.49
N ASP A 190 -6.50 4.80 -15.72
CA ASP A 190 -5.76 3.54 -15.86
C ASP A 190 -6.57 2.33 -15.37
N PHE A 191 -7.39 2.53 -14.34
CA PHE A 191 -8.35 1.51 -13.92
C PHE A 191 -9.43 1.26 -14.98
N GLU A 192 -9.94 2.29 -15.64
CA GLU A 192 -10.98 2.18 -16.68
C GLU A 192 -10.47 1.53 -17.96
N LYS A 193 -9.17 1.57 -18.25
CA LYS A 193 -8.54 0.86 -19.38
C LYS A 193 -8.46 -0.66 -19.17
N LEU A 194 -8.62 -1.16 -17.94
CA LEU A 194 -8.58 -2.59 -17.66
C LEU A 194 -9.72 -3.31 -18.38
N PRO A 195 -9.45 -4.46 -19.07
CA PRO A 195 -10.47 -5.19 -19.80
C PRO A 195 -11.43 -5.92 -18.86
N LYS A 196 -12.66 -6.12 -19.35
CA LYS A 196 -13.69 -6.98 -18.71
C LYS A 196 -13.61 -8.41 -19.28
N ALA A 197 -12.42 -8.96 -19.37
CA ALA A 197 -12.13 -10.25 -19.99
C ALA A 197 -11.32 -11.15 -19.04
N PRO A 198 -11.29 -12.47 -19.28
CA PRO A 198 -10.39 -13.38 -18.56
C PRO A 198 -8.93 -13.07 -18.83
N GLY A 199 -8.09 -13.21 -17.79
CA GLY A 199 -6.66 -13.01 -17.94
C GLY A 199 -5.93 -12.82 -16.62
N VAL A 200 -4.68 -12.39 -16.74
CA VAL A 200 -3.77 -12.07 -15.63
C VAL A 200 -3.63 -10.56 -15.50
N TYR A 201 -3.59 -10.07 -14.26
CA TYR A 201 -3.34 -8.67 -13.94
C TYR A 201 -2.14 -8.57 -13.01
N TYR A 202 -1.47 -7.44 -13.12
CA TYR A 202 -0.27 -7.12 -12.36
C TYR A 202 -0.49 -5.82 -11.62
N PHE A 203 -0.09 -5.76 -10.36
CA PHE A 203 0.10 -4.50 -9.66
C PHE A 203 1.59 -4.17 -9.70
N VAL A 204 1.92 -2.96 -10.08
CA VAL A 204 3.31 -2.53 -10.22
C VAL A 204 3.61 -1.36 -9.28
N ASN A 205 4.86 -1.31 -8.79
CA ASN A 205 5.36 -0.20 -8.00
C ASN A 205 5.80 0.99 -8.88
N GLU A 206 6.36 2.02 -8.26
CA GLU A 206 6.82 3.24 -8.95
C GLU A 206 7.92 2.97 -9.99
N ASN A 207 8.70 1.91 -9.83
CA ASN A 207 9.77 1.49 -10.75
C ASN A 207 9.27 0.57 -11.86
N GLY A 208 7.96 0.24 -11.90
CA GLY A 208 7.36 -0.67 -12.87
C GLY A 208 7.56 -2.16 -12.54
N HIS A 209 8.12 -2.51 -11.37
CA HIS A 209 8.26 -3.90 -10.94
C HIS A 209 6.93 -4.44 -10.43
N ALA A 210 6.62 -5.69 -10.78
CA ALA A 210 5.41 -6.35 -10.32
C ALA A 210 5.50 -6.68 -8.82
N VAL A 211 4.62 -6.09 -8.01
CA VAL A 211 4.46 -6.37 -6.58
C VAL A 211 3.44 -7.48 -6.32
N TYR A 212 2.51 -7.67 -7.26
CA TYR A 212 1.52 -8.74 -7.19
C TYR A 212 1.08 -9.18 -8.59
N VAL A 213 0.84 -10.47 -8.75
CA VAL A 213 0.25 -11.08 -9.95
C VAL A 213 -0.99 -11.87 -9.56
N GLY A 214 -2.08 -11.74 -10.32
CA GLY A 214 -3.30 -12.49 -10.07
C GLY A 214 -4.09 -12.76 -11.32
N LYS A 215 -4.88 -13.86 -11.30
CA LYS A 215 -5.80 -14.22 -12.38
C LYS A 215 -7.23 -13.76 -12.14
N ALA A 216 -7.99 -13.59 -13.20
CA ALA A 216 -9.40 -13.23 -13.12
C ALA A 216 -10.21 -13.77 -14.30
N LYS A 217 -11.51 -14.04 -14.07
CA LYS A 217 -12.53 -14.19 -15.14
C LYS A 217 -12.90 -12.83 -15.74
N ASN A 218 -12.78 -11.77 -14.95
CA ASN A 218 -12.98 -10.38 -15.34
C ASN A 218 -11.94 -9.54 -14.59
N ILE A 219 -10.92 -9.10 -15.31
CA ILE A 219 -9.77 -8.40 -14.77
C ILE A 219 -10.22 -7.13 -14.03
N ARG A 220 -11.03 -6.26 -14.65
CA ARG A 220 -11.49 -5.01 -14.04
C ARG A 220 -12.25 -5.22 -12.73
N SER A 221 -13.17 -6.17 -12.72
CA SER A 221 -13.96 -6.51 -11.53
C SER A 221 -13.08 -7.06 -10.41
N ARG A 222 -12.10 -7.91 -10.74
CA ARG A 222 -11.18 -8.49 -9.77
C ARG A 222 -10.24 -7.45 -9.18
N VAL A 223 -9.68 -6.58 -10.00
CA VAL A 223 -8.84 -5.45 -9.55
C VAL A 223 -9.66 -4.54 -8.62
N ALA A 224 -10.91 -4.19 -8.96
CA ALA A 224 -11.79 -3.42 -8.08
C ALA A 224 -11.99 -4.09 -6.71
N SER A 225 -12.13 -5.42 -6.67
CA SER A 225 -12.35 -6.17 -5.42
C SER A 225 -11.15 -6.13 -4.48
N HIS A 226 -9.93 -5.95 -4.96
CA HIS A 226 -8.75 -5.79 -4.13
C HIS A 226 -8.80 -4.51 -3.29
N PHE A 227 -9.43 -3.48 -3.82
CA PHE A 227 -9.49 -2.15 -3.20
C PHE A 227 -10.83 -1.85 -2.52
N GLY A 228 -11.83 -2.73 -2.70
CA GLY A 228 -13.12 -2.66 -2.00
C GLY A 228 -13.06 -3.19 -0.57
N GLY A 229 -13.97 -2.71 0.29
CA GLY A 229 -14.12 -3.13 1.69
C GLY A 229 -13.19 -2.42 2.68
N ASP A 230 -13.31 -2.77 3.96
CA ASP A 230 -12.56 -2.16 5.06
C ASP A 230 -11.05 -2.36 4.90
N LEU A 231 -10.29 -1.26 5.01
CA LEU A 231 -8.82 -1.25 4.93
C LEU A 231 -8.15 -1.77 6.22
N LYS A 232 -8.83 -2.57 7.00
CA LYS A 232 -8.43 -3.03 8.35
C LYS A 232 -7.39 -4.15 8.34
N GLY A 233 -6.40 -4.15 7.51
CA GLY A 233 -5.37 -5.19 7.53
C GLY A 233 -3.99 -4.68 7.18
N LYS A 234 -3.00 -5.17 7.94
CA LYS A 234 -1.57 -4.85 7.80
C LYS A 234 -1.12 -4.89 6.35
N GLN A 235 -1.39 -5.98 5.70
CA GLN A 235 -1.00 -6.27 4.33
C GLN A 235 -1.68 -5.37 3.30
N LYS A 236 -2.94 -5.02 3.54
CA LYS A 236 -3.73 -4.24 2.58
C LYS A 236 -3.29 -2.77 2.51
N GLN A 237 -2.87 -2.19 3.64
CA GLN A 237 -2.40 -0.79 3.67
C GLN A 237 -1.04 -0.62 2.99
N ASN A 238 -0.07 -1.51 3.26
CA ASN A 238 1.23 -1.50 2.55
C ASN A 238 1.04 -1.73 1.06
N PHE A 239 0.25 -2.73 0.71
CA PHE A 239 -0.08 -3.03 -0.67
C PHE A 239 -0.69 -1.81 -1.40
N MET A 240 -1.60 -1.06 -0.76
CA MET A 240 -2.18 0.17 -1.33
C MET A 240 -1.15 1.28 -1.55
N ARG A 241 -0.09 1.34 -0.74
CA ARG A 241 0.99 2.33 -0.88
C ARG A 241 1.97 1.95 -1.99
N GLU A 242 2.23 0.66 -2.16
CA GLU A 242 3.17 0.15 -3.16
C GLU A 242 2.59 0.15 -4.58
N VAL A 243 1.26 0.04 -4.72
CA VAL A 243 0.64 0.01 -6.05
C VAL A 243 0.64 1.40 -6.69
N HIS A 244 1.40 1.53 -7.78
CA HIS A 244 1.52 2.76 -8.59
C HIS A 244 0.93 2.60 -9.98
N GLY A 245 0.61 1.36 -10.40
CA GLY A 245 0.02 1.10 -11.72
C GLY A 245 -0.54 -0.30 -11.87
N PHE A 246 -1.21 -0.51 -13.00
CA PHE A 246 -1.78 -1.78 -13.42
C PHE A 246 -1.18 -2.26 -14.74
N GLY A 247 -0.79 -3.53 -14.79
CA GLY A 247 -0.56 -4.26 -16.03
C GLY A 247 -1.63 -5.33 -16.22
N HIS A 248 -1.82 -5.80 -17.45
CA HIS A 248 -2.71 -6.94 -17.72
C HIS A 248 -2.33 -7.70 -19.00
N THR A 249 -2.72 -8.97 -19.04
CA THR A 249 -2.67 -9.80 -20.23
C THR A 249 -3.99 -10.56 -20.34
N ALA A 250 -4.81 -10.25 -21.36
CA ALA A 250 -6.03 -10.99 -21.63
C ALA A 250 -5.70 -12.35 -22.26
N THR A 251 -6.34 -13.43 -21.77
CA THR A 251 -6.02 -14.82 -22.19
C THR A 251 -7.14 -15.51 -22.96
N GLY A 252 -8.29 -14.85 -23.10
CA GLY A 252 -9.46 -15.42 -23.77
C GLY A 252 -10.26 -16.42 -22.94
N ASN A 253 -9.63 -17.21 -22.05
CA ASN A 253 -10.31 -18.13 -21.15
C ASN A 253 -9.59 -18.25 -19.79
N GLU A 254 -10.28 -18.88 -18.83
CA GLU A 254 -9.79 -18.99 -17.43
C GLU A 254 -8.63 -19.99 -17.30
N LEU A 255 -8.61 -21.07 -18.08
CA LEU A 255 -7.55 -22.07 -18.01
C LEU A 255 -6.20 -21.46 -18.37
N LEU A 256 -6.14 -20.71 -19.46
CA LEU A 256 -4.93 -19.99 -19.86
C LEU A 256 -4.53 -18.94 -18.85
N ALA A 257 -5.50 -18.27 -18.19
CA ALA A 257 -5.20 -17.34 -17.11
C ALA A 257 -4.55 -18.03 -15.90
N ILE A 258 -4.99 -19.24 -15.54
CA ILE A 258 -4.39 -20.05 -14.46
C ILE A 258 -2.93 -20.41 -14.78
N LEU A 259 -2.69 -20.90 -15.98
CA LEU A 259 -1.35 -21.31 -16.43
C LEU A 259 -0.40 -20.11 -16.49
N LEU A 260 -0.87 -19.01 -17.07
CA LEU A 260 -0.10 -17.77 -17.17
C LEU A 260 0.20 -17.15 -15.80
N GLU A 261 -0.76 -17.09 -14.88
CA GLU A 261 -0.54 -16.63 -13.50
C GLU A 261 0.59 -17.41 -12.83
N SER A 262 0.54 -18.74 -12.90
CA SER A 262 1.56 -19.62 -12.30
C SER A 262 2.95 -19.39 -12.92
N HIS A 263 3.01 -19.21 -14.23
CA HIS A 263 4.24 -18.87 -14.94
C HIS A 263 4.79 -17.51 -14.50
N GLU A 264 3.96 -16.48 -14.50
CA GLU A 264 4.35 -15.12 -14.19
C GLU A 264 4.76 -14.91 -12.72
N ILE A 265 4.09 -15.59 -11.77
CA ILE A 265 4.51 -15.58 -10.36
C ILE A 265 5.92 -16.14 -10.19
N ARG A 266 6.26 -17.21 -10.89
CA ARG A 266 7.61 -17.80 -10.85
C ARG A 266 8.65 -16.93 -11.55
N ARG A 267 8.29 -16.31 -12.67
CA ARG A 267 9.17 -15.46 -13.47
C ARG A 267 9.48 -14.12 -12.78
N LEU A 268 8.45 -13.47 -12.24
CA LEU A 268 8.56 -12.12 -11.68
C LEU A 268 8.85 -12.11 -10.17
N TRP A 269 8.57 -13.22 -9.47
CA TRP A 269 8.75 -13.39 -8.03
C TRP A 269 8.21 -12.22 -7.18
N PRO A 270 6.94 -11.81 -7.38
CA PRO A 270 6.41 -10.58 -6.79
C PRO A 270 6.25 -10.71 -5.27
N ASP A 271 6.56 -9.65 -4.52
CA ASP A 271 6.69 -9.70 -3.05
C ASP A 271 5.41 -10.10 -2.33
N GLU A 272 4.26 -9.64 -2.81
CA GLU A 272 2.95 -9.87 -2.21
C GLU A 272 2.30 -11.23 -2.56
N ASN A 273 2.83 -12.00 -3.51
CA ASN A 273 2.40 -13.36 -3.76
C ASN A 273 3.05 -14.33 -2.77
N LYS A 274 2.27 -14.91 -1.86
CA LYS A 274 2.75 -15.89 -0.85
C LYS A 274 2.66 -17.33 -1.35
N SER A 275 1.62 -17.65 -2.11
CA SER A 275 1.41 -18.96 -2.73
C SER A 275 2.20 -19.06 -4.05
N GLN A 276 2.49 -20.31 -4.48
CA GLN A 276 3.18 -20.65 -5.74
C GLN A 276 4.68 -20.24 -5.80
N LYS A 277 5.22 -19.53 -4.84
CA LYS A 277 6.66 -19.28 -4.69
C LYS A 277 7.42 -20.45 -4.06
N LYS A 278 6.76 -21.25 -3.23
CA LYS A 278 7.39 -22.47 -2.70
C LYS A 278 7.62 -23.42 -3.85
N VAL A 279 8.86 -23.80 -4.08
CA VAL A 279 9.19 -24.96 -4.92
C VAL A 279 8.47 -26.15 -4.28
N GLN A 280 7.40 -26.63 -4.92
CA GLN A 280 6.80 -27.87 -4.47
C GLN A 280 7.89 -28.92 -4.62
N THR A 281 8.13 -29.69 -3.57
CA THR A 281 9.01 -30.85 -3.66
C THR A 281 8.43 -31.76 -4.72
N VAL A 282 9.12 -31.83 -5.84
CA VAL A 282 8.68 -32.63 -6.97
C VAL A 282 9.20 -34.04 -6.76
N TYR A 283 8.35 -35.02 -6.91
CA TYR A 283 8.75 -36.44 -6.93
C TYR A 283 9.14 -36.80 -8.35
N GLY A 284 10.15 -37.64 -8.48
CA GLY A 284 10.62 -38.16 -9.76
C GLY A 284 10.58 -39.68 -9.79
N LEU A 285 10.35 -40.22 -10.98
CA LEU A 285 10.60 -41.61 -11.31
C LEU A 285 12.05 -41.69 -11.80
N PHE A 286 12.84 -42.55 -11.17
CA PHE A 286 14.24 -42.80 -11.50
C PHE A 286 14.44 -44.26 -11.87
N ASP A 287 15.32 -44.52 -12.81
CA ASP A 287 15.83 -45.86 -13.08
C ASP A 287 17.15 -46.04 -12.31
N TYR A 288 17.37 -47.27 -11.85
CA TYR A 288 18.61 -47.68 -11.20
C TYR A 288 18.87 -49.16 -11.47
N LEU A 289 20.12 -49.56 -11.38
CA LEU A 289 20.51 -50.96 -11.47
C LEU A 289 20.50 -51.63 -10.11
N ASP A 290 19.83 -52.77 -9.98
CA ASP A 290 19.87 -53.59 -8.76
C ASP A 290 21.21 -54.40 -8.69
N GLN A 291 21.42 -55.10 -7.58
CA GLN A 291 22.61 -55.92 -7.37
C GLN A 291 22.85 -57.02 -8.42
N ASN A 292 21.82 -57.32 -9.22
CA ASN A 292 21.87 -58.32 -10.29
C ASN A 292 21.96 -57.67 -11.70
N ASN A 293 22.37 -56.37 -11.75
CA ASN A 293 22.39 -55.56 -12.98
C ASN A 293 21.06 -55.47 -13.76
N LYS A 294 19.93 -55.61 -13.05
CA LYS A 294 18.62 -55.41 -13.64
C LYS A 294 18.12 -53.97 -13.42
N ILE A 295 17.55 -53.37 -14.45
CA ILE A 295 16.95 -52.03 -14.33
C ILE A 295 15.72 -52.12 -13.43
N ARG A 296 15.65 -51.26 -12.45
CA ARG A 296 14.53 -51.05 -11.55
C ARG A 296 14.10 -49.61 -11.59
N PHE A 297 12.85 -49.35 -11.24
CA PHE A 297 12.29 -48.02 -11.12
C PHE A 297 12.01 -47.70 -9.66
N GLY A 298 12.28 -46.48 -9.27
CA GLY A 298 12.02 -45.98 -7.90
C GLY A 298 11.47 -44.58 -7.94
N ILE A 299 10.60 -44.28 -6.96
CA ILE A 299 10.04 -42.93 -6.77
C ILE A 299 10.75 -42.31 -5.58
N ASP A 300 11.37 -41.15 -5.78
CA ASP A 300 11.97 -40.32 -4.70
C ASP A 300 11.80 -38.84 -5.02
N LYS A 301 12.14 -37.99 -4.05
CA LYS A 301 12.18 -36.55 -4.22
C LYS A 301 13.29 -36.17 -5.20
N VAL A 302 12.97 -35.32 -6.19
CA VAL A 302 13.96 -34.80 -7.13
C VAL A 302 14.93 -33.87 -6.37
N ARG A 303 16.23 -34.19 -6.44
CA ARG A 303 17.32 -33.37 -5.91
C ARG A 303 18.02 -32.62 -7.04
N LYS A 304 18.77 -31.57 -6.67
CA LYS A 304 19.35 -30.60 -7.62
C LYS A 304 20.24 -31.23 -8.70
N ASP A 305 20.82 -32.38 -8.41
CA ASP A 305 21.80 -33.06 -9.29
C ASP A 305 21.29 -34.38 -9.87
N GLN A 306 19.99 -34.67 -9.72
CA GLN A 306 19.36 -35.91 -10.21
C GLN A 306 18.43 -35.61 -11.37
N LYS A 307 18.60 -36.36 -12.49
CA LYS A 307 17.72 -36.30 -13.64
C LYS A 307 16.67 -37.40 -13.52
N ALA A 308 15.42 -37.02 -13.22
CA ALA A 308 14.30 -37.95 -13.22
C ALA A 308 13.82 -38.25 -14.64
N LEU A 309 13.34 -39.47 -14.88
CA LEU A 309 12.68 -39.87 -16.13
C LEU A 309 11.37 -39.09 -16.32
N VAL A 310 10.57 -39.02 -15.27
CA VAL A 310 9.30 -38.28 -15.24
C VAL A 310 9.21 -37.59 -13.85
N THR A 311 8.58 -36.41 -13.77
CA THR A 311 8.40 -35.67 -12.53
C THR A 311 6.94 -35.46 -12.17
N PHE A 312 6.59 -35.50 -10.90
CA PHE A 312 5.22 -35.42 -10.37
C PHE A 312 5.12 -34.40 -9.25
N GLY A 313 3.98 -33.73 -9.14
CA GLY A 313 3.71 -32.74 -8.09
C GLY A 313 3.46 -33.36 -6.71
N THR A 314 3.05 -34.62 -6.63
CA THR A 314 2.76 -35.36 -5.40
C THR A 314 3.31 -36.78 -5.47
N HIS A 315 3.58 -37.40 -4.32
CA HIS A 315 4.00 -38.80 -4.25
C HIS A 315 2.90 -39.75 -4.73
N ALA A 316 1.63 -39.44 -4.41
CA ALA A 316 0.49 -40.23 -4.88
C ALA A 316 0.40 -40.29 -6.40
N ALA A 317 0.53 -39.14 -7.07
CA ALA A 317 0.54 -39.08 -8.54
C ALA A 317 1.70 -39.85 -9.17
N ALA A 318 2.82 -39.98 -8.49
CA ALA A 318 3.96 -40.79 -8.93
C ALA A 318 3.69 -42.30 -8.78
N ILE A 319 3.02 -42.72 -7.70
CA ILE A 319 2.63 -44.12 -7.45
C ILE A 319 1.56 -44.55 -8.47
N ASP A 320 0.56 -43.71 -8.71
CA ASP A 320 -0.54 -44.05 -9.67
C ASP A 320 -0.04 -44.16 -11.12
N TYR A 321 1.15 -43.66 -11.43
CA TYR A 321 1.75 -43.71 -12.75
C TYR A 321 2.53 -45.01 -13.01
N VAL A 322 3.05 -45.66 -11.96
CA VAL A 322 3.92 -46.86 -12.01
C VAL A 322 3.09 -48.13 -11.81
#